data_7565d26a424e12a693f16f04028a8318
#
_entry.id   7565d26a424e12a693f16f04028a8318
#
_cell.length_a   1.000
_cell.length_b   1.000
_cell.length_c   1.000
_cell.angle_alpha   90.00
_cell.angle_beta   90.00
_cell.angle_gamma   90.00
#
_symmetry.space_group_name_H-M   'P 1'
#
loop_
_entity.id
_entity.type
_entity.pdbx_description
1 polymer ?
#
loop_
_entity_poly.entity_id
_entity_poly.type
_entity_poly.pdbx_seq_one_letter_code
_entity_poly.pdbx_strand_id
1 'polypeptide(L)'
;HAKRYYNTKTGKGGYVPACSNEWVNFVCDKKKYTCSKCPNRSFIEINDRVIYNHLKGDNEFCRDVVGIYPMLPDETTKFLAIDFDEESWQDDVTAVRKICR
;
A
#
# COMPACT_ATOMS: atom_id res chain seq x y z
N HIS A 1 -0.87 5.83 1.50
CA HIS A 1 -0.33 4.63 0.85
C HIS A 1 0.19 3.63 1.88
N ALA A 2 0.37 2.38 1.47
CA ALA A 2 1.06 1.37 2.24
C ALA A 2 2.56 1.36 1.89
N LYS A 3 3.41 1.16 2.87
CA LYS A 3 4.84 0.89 2.68
C LYS A 3 5.18 -0.52 3.11
N ARG A 4 6.16 -1.12 2.45
CA ARG A 4 6.67 -2.45 2.82
C ARG A 4 7.54 -2.37 4.07
N TYR A 5 7.40 -3.35 4.94
CA TYR A 5 8.36 -3.62 6.02
C TYR A 5 8.95 -5.02 5.87
N TYR A 6 10.13 -5.21 6.41
CA TYR A 6 10.77 -6.50 6.52
C TYR A 6 11.49 -6.61 7.87
N ASN A 7 11.22 -7.70 8.58
CA ASN A 7 11.86 -8.00 9.86
C ASN A 7 12.99 -9.01 9.64
N THR A 8 14.23 -8.56 9.70
CA THR A 8 15.42 -9.37 9.46
C THR A 8 15.61 -10.50 10.46
N LYS A 9 15.08 -10.37 11.69
CA LYS A 9 15.18 -11.39 12.72
C LYS A 9 14.25 -12.57 12.49
N THR A 10 13.06 -12.31 11.95
CA THR A 10 12.03 -13.34 11.76
C THR A 10 11.85 -13.75 10.30
N GLY A 11 12.48 -13.05 9.35
CA GLY A 11 12.29 -13.25 7.91
C GLY A 11 10.90 -12.87 7.40
N LYS A 12 10.05 -12.27 8.24
CA LYS A 12 8.68 -11.90 7.88
C LYS A 12 8.63 -10.47 7.34
N GLY A 13 7.85 -10.31 6.27
CA GLY A 13 7.54 -9.01 5.67
C GLY A 13 6.05 -8.81 5.50
N GLY A 14 5.67 -7.58 5.18
CA GLY A 14 4.28 -7.21 4.92
C GLY A 14 4.16 -5.74 4.62
N TYR A 15 2.95 -5.22 4.65
CA TYR A 15 2.65 -3.82 4.40
C TYR A 15 1.98 -3.17 5.60
N VAL A 16 2.33 -1.92 5.85
CA VAL A 16 1.74 -1.08 6.90
C VAL A 16 1.43 0.29 6.31
N PRO A 17 0.45 1.03 6.86
CA PRO A 17 0.22 2.42 6.45
C PRO A 17 1.48 3.26 6.64
N ALA A 18 1.85 4.05 5.63
CA ALA A 18 2.91 5.03 5.76
C ALA A 18 2.41 6.18 6.66
N CYS A 19 3.07 6.37 7.80
CA CYS A 19 2.68 7.33 8.83
C CYS A 19 3.89 8.13 9.29
N SER A 20 3.76 9.46 9.34
CA SER A 20 4.84 10.34 9.80
C SER A 20 5.13 10.20 11.29
N ASN A 21 4.15 9.75 12.06
CA ASN A 21 4.30 9.52 13.50
C ASN A 21 4.80 8.11 13.83
N GLU A 22 5.15 7.30 12.83
CA GLU A 22 5.63 5.94 13.09
C GLU A 22 6.92 5.95 13.91
N TRP A 23 6.92 5.22 15.02
CA TRP A 23 8.02 5.10 15.99
C TRP A 23 8.36 6.40 16.75
N VAL A 24 7.54 7.45 16.65
CA VAL A 24 7.71 8.63 17.49
C VAL A 24 7.34 8.28 18.94
N ASN A 25 8.27 8.51 19.85
CA ASN A 25 8.08 8.21 21.27
C ASN A 25 6.87 8.94 21.83
N PHE A 26 6.09 8.29 22.66
CA PHE A 26 4.86 8.78 23.31
C PHE A 26 3.70 9.10 22.35
N VAL A 27 3.92 9.04 21.02
CA VAL A 27 2.89 9.29 20.00
C VAL A 27 2.44 7.98 19.35
N CYS A 28 3.40 7.13 18.96
CA CYS A 28 3.14 5.84 18.31
C CYS A 28 3.23 4.71 19.33
N ASP A 29 2.09 4.15 19.71
CA ASP A 29 2.02 2.96 20.58
C ASP A 29 1.41 1.78 19.83
N LYS A 30 2.26 1.01 19.16
CA LYS A 30 1.86 -0.19 18.40
C LYS A 30 1.43 -1.38 19.28
N LYS A 31 1.68 -1.31 20.61
CA LYS A 31 1.20 -2.33 21.54
C LYS A 31 -0.26 -2.08 21.91
N LYS A 32 -0.63 -0.80 22.01
CA LYS A 32 -1.98 -0.39 22.43
C LYS A 32 -2.95 -0.29 21.25
N TYR A 33 -2.47 0.18 20.08
CA TYR A 33 -3.32 0.44 18.93
C TYR A 33 -2.78 -0.21 17.66
N THR A 34 -3.67 -0.75 16.83
CA THR A 34 -3.36 -1.01 15.42
C THR A 34 -3.31 0.30 14.65
N CYS A 35 -2.53 0.36 13.56
CA CYS A 35 -2.40 1.60 12.76
C CYS A 35 -3.75 2.11 12.24
N SER A 36 -4.68 1.21 11.91
CA SER A 36 -6.03 1.58 11.44
C SER A 36 -6.89 2.29 12.50
N LYS A 37 -6.66 1.99 13.78
CA LYS A 37 -7.42 2.54 14.92
C LYS A 37 -6.62 3.56 15.75
N CYS A 38 -5.41 3.92 15.32
CA CYS A 38 -4.54 4.84 16.06
C CYS A 38 -5.09 6.27 15.99
N PRO A 39 -5.33 6.94 17.15
CA PRO A 39 -5.81 8.32 17.16
C PRO A 39 -4.75 9.33 16.69
N ASN A 40 -3.47 8.97 16.78
CA ASN A 40 -2.33 9.81 16.42
C ASN A 40 -1.79 9.52 15.01
N ARG A 41 -2.57 8.83 14.18
CA ARG A 41 -2.15 8.53 12.81
C ARG A 41 -2.03 9.81 11.98
N SER A 42 -0.94 9.93 11.24
CA SER A 42 -0.69 11.01 10.28
C SER A 42 -0.17 10.38 9.00
N PHE A 43 -1.09 10.08 8.07
CA PHE A 43 -0.74 9.36 6.85
C PHE A 43 0.06 10.23 5.90
N ILE A 44 1.11 9.65 5.34
CA ILE A 44 1.95 10.28 4.34
C ILE A 44 1.28 10.12 2.98
N GLU A 45 1.10 11.23 2.27
CA GLU A 45 0.61 11.25 0.90
C GLU A 45 1.64 10.66 -0.07
N ILE A 46 1.16 10.13 -1.21
CA ILE A 46 2.01 9.74 -2.31
C ILE A 46 2.51 11.02 -2.99
N ASN A 47 3.82 11.10 -3.17
CA ASN A 47 4.49 12.18 -3.90
C ASN A 47 5.55 11.61 -4.85
N ASP A 48 6.12 12.47 -5.69
CA ASP A 48 7.08 12.08 -6.72
C ASP A 48 8.29 11.35 -6.13
N ARG A 49 8.75 11.72 -4.95
CA ARG A 49 9.87 11.04 -4.28
C ARG A 49 9.53 9.61 -3.89
N VAL A 50 8.32 9.39 -3.38
CA VAL A 50 7.83 8.05 -3.03
C VAL A 50 7.75 7.17 -4.28
N ILE A 51 7.21 7.70 -5.36
CA ILE A 51 7.13 6.99 -6.66
C ILE A 51 8.53 6.72 -7.22
N TYR A 52 9.41 7.72 -7.20
CA TYR A 52 10.79 7.58 -7.67
C TYR A 52 11.52 6.45 -6.92
N ASN A 53 11.45 6.43 -5.59
CA ASN A 53 12.10 5.41 -4.79
C ASN A 53 11.54 4.01 -5.08
N HIS A 54 10.23 3.89 -5.25
CA HIS A 54 9.58 2.64 -5.63
C HIS A 54 10.10 2.10 -6.96
N LEU A 55 10.17 2.96 -7.98
CA LEU A 55 10.64 2.59 -9.32
C LEU A 55 12.14 2.31 -9.36
N LYS A 56 12.92 3.02 -8.56
CA LYS A 56 14.37 2.83 -8.46
C LYS A 56 14.75 1.47 -7.86
N GLY A 57 14.02 1.03 -6.85
CA GLY A 57 14.17 -0.31 -6.27
C GLY A 57 15.49 -0.58 -5.52
N ASP A 58 16.25 0.46 -5.16
CA ASP A 58 17.58 0.34 -4.55
C ASP A 58 17.57 -0.07 -3.08
N ASN A 59 16.42 -0.03 -2.43
CA ASN A 59 16.36 -0.28 -1.00
C ASN A 59 16.45 -1.77 -0.70
N GLU A 60 17.36 -2.11 0.20
CA GLU A 60 17.49 -3.47 0.72
C GLU A 60 16.16 -3.97 1.28
N PHE A 61 15.84 -5.24 1.03
CA PHE A 61 14.56 -5.88 1.39
C PHE A 61 13.31 -5.23 0.73
N CYS A 62 13.48 -4.48 -0.36
CA CYS A 62 12.38 -3.83 -1.09
C CYS A 62 11.51 -2.92 -0.20
N ARG A 63 12.11 -2.21 0.76
CA ARG A 63 11.37 -1.36 1.71
C ARG A 63 10.69 -0.15 1.06
N ASP A 64 11.17 0.28 -0.11
CA ASP A 64 10.58 1.37 -0.88
C ASP A 64 9.41 0.93 -1.78
N VAL A 65 9.07 -0.36 -1.81
CA VAL A 65 7.88 -0.83 -2.51
C VAL A 65 6.64 -0.28 -1.81
N VAL A 66 5.79 0.39 -2.59
CA VAL A 66 4.54 0.97 -2.12
C VAL A 66 3.33 0.18 -2.60
N GLY A 67 2.31 0.14 -1.77
CA GLY A 67 0.98 -0.31 -2.14
C GLY A 67 -0.03 0.83 -2.03
N ILE A 68 -1.13 0.71 -2.75
CA ILE A 68 -2.23 1.67 -2.70
C ILE A 68 -3.40 1.01 -1.97
N TYR A 69 -4.00 1.73 -1.03
CA TYR A 69 -5.30 1.34 -0.50
C TYR A 69 -6.37 1.82 -1.49
N PRO A 70 -7.12 0.91 -2.12
CA PRO A 70 -8.14 1.31 -3.10
C PRO A 70 -9.30 2.06 -2.45
N MET A 71 -9.67 1.68 -1.23
CA MET A 71 -10.76 2.31 -0.49
C MET A 71 -10.29 3.53 0.29
N LEU A 72 -10.99 4.63 0.12
CA LEU A 72 -10.78 5.88 0.86
C LEU A 72 -11.44 5.83 2.25
N PRO A 73 -11.13 6.78 3.16
CA PRO A 73 -11.72 6.83 4.51
C PRO A 73 -13.25 7.00 4.52
N ASP A 74 -13.84 7.52 3.46
CA ASP A 74 -15.28 7.69 3.25
C ASP A 74 -15.95 6.47 2.57
N GLU A 75 -15.23 5.34 2.51
CA GLU A 75 -15.67 4.08 1.89
C GLU A 75 -15.88 4.16 0.37
N THR A 76 -15.41 5.21 -0.27
CA THR A 76 -15.41 5.33 -1.74
C THR A 76 -14.11 4.80 -2.36
N THR A 77 -14.13 4.55 -3.66
CA THR A 77 -12.94 4.22 -4.45
C THR A 77 -12.92 5.05 -5.73
N LYS A 78 -11.71 5.41 -6.20
CA LYS A 78 -11.51 6.18 -7.43
C LYS A 78 -11.12 5.32 -8.63
N PHE A 79 -10.89 4.04 -8.42
CA PHE A 79 -10.54 3.12 -9.49
C PHE A 79 -11.04 1.71 -9.18
N LEU A 80 -11.22 0.93 -10.22
CA LEU A 80 -11.48 -0.51 -10.15
C LEU A 80 -10.23 -1.25 -10.65
N ALA A 81 -9.74 -2.20 -9.88
CA ALA A 81 -8.71 -3.13 -10.30
C ALA A 81 -9.35 -4.49 -10.56
N ILE A 82 -9.10 -5.05 -11.72
CA ILE A 82 -9.55 -6.39 -12.10
C ILE A 82 -8.30 -7.20 -12.44
N ASP A 83 -8.14 -8.35 -11.81
CA ASP A 83 -7.06 -9.29 -12.06
C ASP A 83 -7.58 -10.45 -12.92
N PHE A 84 -6.85 -10.77 -13.97
CA PHE A 84 -7.16 -11.83 -14.91
C PHE A 84 -6.01 -12.82 -14.92
N ASP A 85 -6.11 -13.92 -14.22
CA ASP A 85 -5.05 -14.91 -14.03
C ASP A 85 -5.36 -16.29 -14.67
N GLU A 86 -6.52 -16.45 -15.27
CA GLU A 86 -6.90 -17.66 -16.02
C GLU A 86 -6.28 -17.69 -17.43
N GLU A 87 -6.23 -18.86 -18.05
CA GLU A 87 -5.67 -19.03 -19.41
C GLU A 87 -6.39 -18.19 -20.49
N SER A 88 -7.68 -17.88 -20.29
CA SER A 88 -8.52 -17.06 -21.17
C SER A 88 -8.42 -15.54 -20.96
N TRP A 89 -7.46 -15.06 -20.16
CA TRP A 89 -7.40 -13.65 -19.73
C TRP A 89 -7.50 -12.62 -20.87
N GLN A 90 -7.02 -12.94 -22.07
CA GLN A 90 -7.07 -12.04 -23.23
C GLN A 90 -8.52 -11.81 -23.72
N ASP A 91 -9.33 -12.88 -23.71
CA ASP A 91 -10.74 -12.81 -24.10
C ASP A 91 -11.55 -12.04 -23.02
N ASP A 92 -11.24 -12.28 -21.74
CA ASP A 92 -11.86 -11.61 -20.62
C ASP A 92 -11.55 -10.11 -20.61
N VAL A 93 -10.30 -9.71 -20.84
CA VAL A 93 -9.88 -8.30 -21.00
C VAL A 93 -10.63 -7.67 -22.18
N THR A 94 -10.77 -8.39 -23.29
CA THR A 94 -11.47 -7.91 -24.49
C THR A 94 -12.96 -7.70 -24.20
N ALA A 95 -13.59 -8.59 -23.46
CA ALA A 95 -15.00 -8.48 -23.05
C ALA A 95 -15.20 -7.26 -22.13
N VAL A 96 -14.37 -7.11 -21.10
CA VAL A 96 -14.45 -5.95 -20.17
C VAL A 96 -14.24 -4.63 -20.92
N ARG A 97 -13.28 -4.52 -21.82
CA ARG A 97 -13.06 -3.31 -22.63
C ARG A 97 -14.26 -2.94 -23.51
N LYS A 98 -15.07 -3.89 -23.95
CA LYS A 98 -16.30 -3.61 -24.70
C LYS A 98 -17.40 -3.04 -23.82
N ILE A 99 -17.46 -3.46 -22.55
CA ILE A 99 -18.47 -3.01 -21.58
C ILE A 99 -18.12 -1.64 -20.99
N CYS A 100 -16.83 -1.37 -20.74
CA CYS A 100 -16.34 -0.16 -20.10
C CYS A 100 -16.05 1.01 -21.07
N ARG A 101 -16.69 1.05 -22.20
CA ARG A 101 -16.55 2.15 -23.20
C ARG A 101 -17.46 3.32 -22.91
#